data_c5b4d4bcbce922fa2eb5a807228d783a
#
_entry.id   c5b4d4bcbce922fa2eb5a807228d783a
#
_cell.length_a   1.000
_cell.length_b   1.000
_cell.length_c   1.000
_cell.angle_alpha   90.00
_cell.angle_beta   90.00
_cell.angle_gamma   90.00
#
_symmetry.space_group_name_H-M   'P 1'
#
loop_
_entity.id
_entity.type
_entity.pdbx_description
1 polymer ?
#
loop_
_entity_poly.entity_id
_entity_poly.type
_entity_poly.pdbx_seq_one_letter_code
_entity_poly.pdbx_strand_id
1 'polypeptide(L)'
;MRSETLRRAASLLVVLAAVALVGCGHSAPPANAELKAAIADLEKAVVAAKAEVQRLKDVDDLENLAGIYGHYVDKNRHDDVADLFARDGVVEIYGRGAFLGQDRVREYMHNLSPGSVGPRDGSLFNHMHLQTVIDVQPDGRTAFVRSRPFIMFGIVNANAQWGVGGYENVFVKEDGVWKLGYLHGYYTMYTNYEDGWTKKATPIFGEYARLPPDRKPTVQYAAYPAAFVPPFHYKNPVSGRADHYGDPTFHDSQKQ
;
A
#
# COMPACT_ATOMS: atom_id res chain seq x y z
N MET A 1 11.78 10.22 22.52
CA MET A 1 12.61 9.17 21.90
C MET A 1 13.96 9.66 21.32
N ARG A 2 14.08 10.84 20.71
CA ARG A 2 15.38 11.34 20.17
C ARG A 2 16.47 11.67 21.22
N SER A 3 16.13 11.92 22.48
CA SER A 3 17.10 12.33 23.52
C SER A 3 17.85 11.16 24.19
N GLU A 4 17.30 9.96 24.21
CA GLU A 4 17.94 8.80 24.84
C GLU A 4 19.00 8.15 23.95
N THR A 5 18.80 8.18 22.64
CA THR A 5 19.78 7.63 21.68
C THR A 5 21.06 8.44 21.64
N LEU A 6 20.96 9.78 21.78
CA LEU A 6 22.09 10.69 21.85
C LEU A 6 22.86 10.56 23.18
N ARG A 7 22.18 10.27 24.29
CA ARG A 7 22.83 10.04 25.59
C ARG A 7 23.61 8.73 25.61
N ARG A 8 23.14 7.68 24.95
CA ARG A 8 23.86 6.38 24.83
C ARG A 8 25.10 6.49 23.95
N ALA A 9 25.06 7.27 22.87
CA ALA A 9 26.22 7.53 22.02
C ALA A 9 27.31 8.34 22.74
N ALA A 10 26.92 9.31 23.60
CA ALA A 10 27.87 10.07 24.39
C ALA A 10 28.54 9.23 25.49
N SER A 11 27.84 8.25 26.07
CA SER A 11 28.43 7.31 27.04
C SER A 11 29.47 6.36 26.45
N LEU A 12 29.33 5.98 25.18
CA LEU A 12 30.32 5.14 24.49
C LEU A 12 31.65 5.88 24.22
N LEU A 13 31.61 7.19 23.99
CA LEU A 13 32.81 8.01 23.75
C LEU A 13 33.63 8.23 25.03
N VAL A 14 33.02 8.21 26.20
CA VAL A 14 33.70 8.34 27.47
C VAL A 14 34.45 7.08 27.88
N VAL A 15 33.96 5.89 27.48
CA VAL A 15 34.64 4.62 27.77
C VAL A 15 35.91 4.46 26.91
N LEU A 16 35.95 4.99 25.70
CA LEU A 16 37.16 4.96 24.84
C LEU A 16 38.28 5.88 25.32
N ALA A 17 37.97 6.95 26.05
CA ALA A 17 38.96 7.87 26.59
C ALA A 17 39.62 7.38 27.90
N ALA A 18 39.00 6.47 28.65
CA ALA A 18 39.51 5.94 29.92
C ALA A 18 40.57 4.84 29.76
N VAL A 19 40.73 4.27 28.58
CA VAL A 19 41.73 3.17 28.34
C VAL A 19 43.15 3.66 28.12
N ALA A 20 43.37 4.97 27.96
CA ALA A 20 44.70 5.53 27.64
C ALA A 20 45.59 5.90 28.84
N LEU A 21 45.18 5.68 30.10
CA LEU A 21 45.87 6.21 31.28
C LEU A 21 46.13 5.20 32.41
N VAL A 22 46.26 3.90 32.17
CA VAL A 22 46.76 2.98 33.21
C VAL A 22 47.91 2.17 32.72
N GLY A 23 49.11 2.63 33.01
CA GLY A 23 50.36 1.88 32.87
C GLY A 23 50.55 0.89 34.02
N CYS A 24 51.04 -0.29 33.66
CA CYS A 24 51.76 -1.30 34.46
C CYS A 24 51.16 -1.76 35.79
N GLY A 25 50.50 -2.92 35.74
CA GLY A 25 50.29 -3.73 36.95
C GLY A 25 49.20 -4.77 36.82
N HIS A 26 49.51 -5.95 36.37
CA HIS A 26 48.86 -7.28 36.59
C HIS A 26 47.32 -7.33 36.74
N SER A 27 46.76 -7.95 35.77
CA SER A 27 45.49 -8.67 35.61
C SER A 27 44.57 -8.09 34.51
N ALA A 28 44.80 -8.55 33.30
CA ALA A 28 43.91 -8.31 32.15
C ALA A 28 43.01 -9.54 31.86
N PRO A 29 41.96 -9.80 32.60
CA PRO A 29 40.84 -10.56 32.07
C PRO A 29 39.48 -9.80 32.00
N PRO A 30 39.14 -8.73 32.74
CA PRO A 30 37.82 -8.12 32.58
C PRO A 30 37.68 -7.29 31.29
N ALA A 31 38.70 -6.58 30.86
CA ALA A 31 38.63 -5.70 29.68
C ALA A 31 38.31 -6.45 28.37
N ASN A 32 38.78 -7.65 28.17
CA ASN A 32 38.49 -8.47 26.99
C ASN A 32 37.05 -9.02 26.99
N ALA A 33 36.48 -9.32 28.15
CA ALA A 33 35.09 -9.78 28.25
C ALA A 33 34.09 -8.63 28.01
N GLU A 34 34.36 -7.46 28.61
CA GLU A 34 33.57 -6.25 28.40
C GLU A 34 33.62 -5.76 26.95
N LEU A 35 34.80 -5.78 26.34
CA LEU A 35 34.96 -5.43 24.92
C LEU A 35 34.20 -6.40 23.99
N LYS A 36 34.26 -7.70 24.24
CA LYS A 36 33.49 -8.69 23.49
C LYS A 36 32.00 -8.48 23.64
N ALA A 37 31.53 -8.21 24.83
CA ALA A 37 30.11 -7.89 25.08
C ALA A 37 29.67 -6.61 24.33
N ALA A 38 30.48 -5.55 24.40
CA ALA A 38 30.22 -4.30 23.68
C ALA A 38 30.19 -4.51 22.15
N ILE A 39 31.09 -5.32 21.61
CA ILE A 39 31.09 -5.68 20.18
C ILE A 39 29.80 -6.44 19.82
N ALA A 40 29.40 -7.43 20.62
CA ALA A 40 28.17 -8.18 20.37
C ALA A 40 26.90 -7.29 20.42
N ASP A 41 26.88 -6.33 21.34
CA ASP A 41 25.77 -5.39 21.42
C ASP A 41 25.76 -4.40 20.25
N LEU A 42 26.92 -3.96 19.78
CA LEU A 42 27.07 -3.13 18.59
C LEU A 42 26.63 -3.91 17.32
N GLU A 43 27.01 -5.16 17.20
CA GLU A 43 26.59 -6.03 16.08
C GLU A 43 25.04 -6.16 16.04
N LYS A 44 24.41 -6.41 17.19
CA LYS A 44 22.93 -6.43 17.30
C LYS A 44 22.31 -5.09 16.91
N ALA A 45 22.89 -3.99 17.39
CA ALA A 45 22.40 -2.65 17.05
C ALA A 45 22.51 -2.36 15.54
N VAL A 46 23.61 -2.77 14.91
CA VAL A 46 23.82 -2.65 13.45
C VAL A 46 22.80 -3.48 12.67
N VAL A 47 22.55 -4.72 13.10
CA VAL A 47 21.53 -5.58 12.48
C VAL A 47 20.15 -4.94 12.59
N ALA A 48 19.77 -4.45 13.77
CA ALA A 48 18.48 -3.77 13.97
C ALA A 48 18.37 -2.49 13.13
N ALA A 49 19.44 -1.70 13.05
CA ALA A 49 19.44 -0.48 12.23
C ALA A 49 19.31 -0.80 10.73
N LYS A 50 19.98 -1.84 10.24
CA LYS A 50 19.84 -2.29 8.85
C LYS A 50 18.41 -2.76 8.53
N ALA A 51 17.78 -3.49 9.44
CA ALA A 51 16.39 -3.92 9.29
C ALA A 51 15.43 -2.72 9.22
N GLU A 52 15.64 -1.71 10.08
CA GLU A 52 14.81 -0.50 10.06
C GLU A 52 15.04 0.34 8.80
N VAL A 53 16.27 0.46 8.32
CA VAL A 53 16.57 1.13 7.03
C VAL A 53 15.89 0.40 5.88
N GLN A 54 15.91 -0.94 5.87
CA GLN A 54 15.21 -1.72 4.84
C GLN A 54 13.71 -1.50 4.91
N ARG A 55 13.12 -1.49 6.11
CA ARG A 55 11.69 -1.23 6.30
C ARG A 55 11.30 0.17 5.78
N LEU A 56 12.11 1.19 6.05
CA LEU A 56 11.86 2.54 5.56
C LEU A 56 11.96 2.62 4.03
N LYS A 57 12.92 1.90 3.46
CA LYS A 57 13.03 1.76 2.01
C LYS A 57 11.80 1.06 1.40
N ASP A 58 11.35 -0.01 2.03
CA ASP A 58 10.16 -0.73 1.57
C ASP A 58 8.91 0.17 1.61
N VAL A 59 8.78 1.04 2.62
CA VAL A 59 7.69 2.03 2.69
C VAL A 59 7.77 3.03 1.52
N ASP A 60 8.95 3.57 1.22
CA ASP A 60 9.15 4.49 0.10
C ASP A 60 8.85 3.82 -1.25
N ASP A 61 9.37 2.60 -1.46
CA ASP A 61 9.12 1.81 -2.66
C ASP A 61 7.61 1.55 -2.87
N LEU A 62 6.88 1.24 -1.80
CA LEU A 62 5.43 0.98 -1.83
C LEU A 62 4.60 2.24 -2.07
N GLU A 63 4.98 3.37 -1.49
CA GLU A 63 4.31 4.66 -1.74
C GLU A 63 4.48 5.07 -3.21
N ASN A 64 5.70 4.95 -3.73
CA ASN A 64 5.99 5.19 -5.13
C ASN A 64 5.20 4.26 -6.06
N LEU A 65 5.14 2.95 -5.76
CA LEU A 65 4.40 1.98 -6.56
C LEU A 65 2.89 2.28 -6.58
N ALA A 66 2.31 2.66 -5.44
CA ALA A 66 0.91 3.06 -5.37
C ALA A 66 0.63 4.33 -6.22
N GLY A 67 1.54 5.30 -6.20
CA GLY A 67 1.46 6.51 -7.03
C GLY A 67 1.60 6.20 -8.53
N ILE A 68 2.58 5.36 -8.90
CA ILE A 68 2.84 4.94 -10.29
C ILE A 68 1.60 4.26 -10.90
N TYR A 69 0.92 3.40 -10.15
CA TYR A 69 -0.33 2.78 -10.59
C TYR A 69 -1.34 3.84 -11.06
N GLY A 70 -1.60 4.87 -10.25
CA GLY A 70 -2.52 5.95 -10.62
C GLY A 70 -2.08 6.69 -11.89
N HIS A 71 -0.80 7.05 -11.99
CA HIS A 71 -0.26 7.72 -13.16
C HIS A 71 -0.36 6.91 -14.46
N TYR A 72 -0.19 5.58 -14.39
CA TYR A 72 -0.35 4.71 -15.56
C TYR A 72 -1.82 4.55 -15.96
N VAL A 73 -2.71 4.40 -14.97
CA VAL A 73 -4.16 4.35 -15.22
C VAL A 73 -4.64 5.64 -15.89
N ASP A 74 -4.20 6.81 -15.44
CA ASP A 74 -4.54 8.12 -16.00
C ASP A 74 -4.27 8.23 -17.50
N LYS A 75 -3.29 7.52 -17.98
CA LYS A 75 -2.81 7.62 -19.37
C LYS A 75 -3.14 6.39 -20.20
N ASN A 76 -4.06 5.53 -19.74
CA ASN A 76 -4.44 4.28 -20.42
C ASN A 76 -3.22 3.41 -20.79
N ARG A 77 -2.21 3.40 -19.91
CA ARG A 77 -1.02 2.56 -20.04
C ARG A 77 -1.31 1.17 -19.48
N HIS A 78 -2.24 0.47 -20.10
CA HIS A 78 -2.84 -0.75 -19.56
C HIS A 78 -1.84 -1.87 -19.33
N ASP A 79 -0.87 -2.04 -20.21
CA ASP A 79 0.19 -3.05 -20.07
C ASP A 79 1.14 -2.69 -18.91
N ASP A 80 1.54 -1.41 -18.82
CA ASP A 80 2.37 -0.95 -17.71
C ASP A 80 1.66 -1.12 -16.36
N VAL A 81 0.35 -0.89 -16.30
CA VAL A 81 -0.45 -1.16 -15.08
C VAL A 81 -0.42 -2.64 -14.73
N ALA A 82 -0.64 -3.53 -15.71
CA ALA A 82 -0.64 -4.96 -15.48
C ALA A 82 0.74 -5.47 -15.00
N ASP A 83 1.82 -4.89 -15.51
CA ASP A 83 3.19 -5.25 -15.13
C ASP A 83 3.54 -4.90 -13.67
N LEU A 84 2.77 -3.99 -13.02
CA LEU A 84 2.90 -3.73 -11.59
C LEU A 84 2.38 -4.87 -10.71
N PHE A 85 1.60 -5.80 -11.25
CA PHE A 85 1.03 -6.91 -10.50
C PHE A 85 2.00 -8.11 -10.43
N ALA A 86 1.91 -8.85 -9.33
CA ALA A 86 2.53 -10.17 -9.21
C ALA A 86 1.91 -11.14 -10.21
N ARG A 87 2.58 -12.26 -10.49
CA ARG A 87 2.08 -13.29 -11.42
C ARG A 87 0.67 -13.77 -11.08
N ASP A 88 0.44 -14.00 -9.79
CA ASP A 88 -0.87 -14.40 -9.25
C ASP A 88 -1.67 -13.21 -8.71
N GLY A 89 -1.30 -11.99 -9.13
CA GLY A 89 -1.93 -10.75 -8.67
C GLY A 89 -3.40 -10.68 -9.04
N VAL A 90 -4.19 -10.04 -8.20
CA VAL A 90 -5.64 -9.93 -8.35
C VAL A 90 -6.06 -8.46 -8.42
N VAL A 91 -6.99 -8.15 -9.30
CA VAL A 91 -7.76 -6.92 -9.25
C VAL A 91 -9.21 -7.23 -8.92
N GLU A 92 -9.73 -6.66 -7.85
CA GLU A 92 -11.14 -6.71 -7.49
C GLU A 92 -11.67 -5.29 -7.31
N ILE A 93 -12.66 -4.94 -8.10
CA ILE A 93 -13.34 -3.66 -8.01
C ILE A 93 -14.81 -3.93 -7.74
N TYR A 94 -15.33 -3.27 -6.73
CA TYR A 94 -16.71 -3.45 -6.29
C TYR A 94 -17.72 -3.48 -7.44
N GLY A 95 -18.61 -4.48 -7.38
CA GLY A 95 -19.65 -4.72 -8.38
C GLY A 95 -19.17 -5.39 -9.66
N ARG A 96 -17.86 -5.36 -9.96
CA ARG A 96 -17.29 -5.96 -11.17
C ARG A 96 -16.77 -7.38 -10.96
N GLY A 97 -16.47 -7.74 -9.69
CA GLY A 97 -15.84 -9.00 -9.32
C GLY A 97 -14.33 -8.97 -9.41
N ALA A 98 -13.71 -10.13 -9.28
CA ALA A 98 -12.27 -10.29 -9.24
C ALA A 98 -11.73 -10.95 -10.52
N PHE A 99 -10.57 -10.46 -10.98
CA PHE A 99 -9.82 -10.97 -12.13
C PHE A 99 -8.48 -11.50 -11.62
N LEU A 100 -8.20 -12.78 -11.86
CA LEU A 100 -7.16 -13.55 -11.18
C LEU A 100 -5.95 -13.77 -12.09
N GLY A 101 -4.79 -13.35 -11.64
CA GLY A 101 -3.52 -13.45 -12.35
C GLY A 101 -3.25 -12.25 -13.26
N GLN A 102 -1.96 -11.99 -13.49
CA GLN A 102 -1.49 -10.81 -14.21
C GLN A 102 -2.11 -10.67 -15.63
N ASP A 103 -2.31 -11.78 -16.35
CA ASP A 103 -2.90 -11.74 -17.68
C ASP A 103 -4.37 -11.29 -17.63
N ARG A 104 -5.13 -11.78 -16.65
CA ARG A 104 -6.52 -11.35 -16.46
C ARG A 104 -6.62 -9.92 -15.99
N VAL A 105 -5.67 -9.46 -15.17
CA VAL A 105 -5.54 -8.05 -14.83
C VAL A 105 -5.31 -7.22 -16.09
N ARG A 106 -4.44 -7.66 -17.01
CA ARG A 106 -4.18 -6.98 -18.28
C ARG A 106 -5.44 -6.86 -19.12
N GLU A 107 -6.18 -7.95 -19.29
CA GLU A 107 -7.48 -7.93 -19.99
C GLU A 107 -8.47 -6.96 -19.35
N TYR A 108 -8.54 -6.95 -17.99
CA TYR A 108 -9.38 -6.02 -17.25
C TYR A 108 -9.00 -4.56 -17.51
N MET A 109 -7.70 -4.23 -17.47
CA MET A 109 -7.23 -2.87 -17.72
C MET A 109 -7.55 -2.41 -19.16
N HIS A 110 -7.30 -3.24 -20.16
CA HIS A 110 -7.71 -2.95 -21.53
C HIS A 110 -9.23 -2.79 -21.70
N ASN A 111 -10.01 -3.50 -20.86
CA ASN A 111 -11.46 -3.37 -20.87
C ASN A 111 -12.01 -2.07 -20.27
N LEU A 112 -11.21 -1.34 -19.46
CA LEU A 112 -11.62 -0.04 -18.91
C LEU A 112 -11.83 1.00 -20.02
N SER A 113 -10.97 1.01 -21.03
CA SER A 113 -11.02 1.93 -22.17
C SER A 113 -10.74 1.20 -23.48
N PRO A 114 -11.70 0.41 -24.00
CA PRO A 114 -11.48 -0.44 -25.16
C PRO A 114 -11.02 0.33 -26.40
N GLY A 115 -9.99 -0.19 -27.04
CA GLY A 115 -9.42 0.42 -28.23
C GLY A 115 -8.63 1.70 -27.96
N SER A 116 -8.41 2.06 -26.69
CA SER A 116 -7.61 3.21 -26.29
C SER A 116 -6.32 2.76 -25.66
N VAL A 117 -5.19 3.13 -26.23
CA VAL A 117 -3.85 2.99 -25.65
C VAL A 117 -3.21 4.37 -25.61
N GLY A 118 -2.74 4.76 -24.43
CA GLY A 118 -2.16 6.09 -24.24
C GLY A 118 -3.19 7.22 -24.07
N PRO A 119 -2.72 8.46 -23.89
CA PRO A 119 -3.58 9.63 -23.70
C PRO A 119 -4.37 9.95 -24.97
N ARG A 120 -5.57 10.55 -24.80
CA ARG A 120 -6.46 10.94 -25.88
C ARG A 120 -6.88 12.39 -25.73
N ASP A 121 -6.80 13.15 -26.80
CA ASP A 121 -7.32 14.53 -26.82
C ASP A 121 -8.81 14.56 -26.49
N GLY A 122 -9.20 15.54 -25.69
CA GLY A 122 -10.58 15.68 -25.23
C GLY A 122 -11.01 14.69 -24.16
N SER A 123 -10.16 13.78 -23.72
CA SER A 123 -10.44 12.84 -22.62
C SER A 123 -9.60 13.21 -21.40
N LEU A 124 -10.27 13.35 -20.26
CA LEU A 124 -9.64 13.45 -18.95
C LEU A 124 -9.88 12.14 -18.19
N PHE A 125 -8.81 11.54 -17.71
CA PHE A 125 -8.90 10.53 -16.66
C PHE A 125 -7.82 10.83 -15.64
N ASN A 126 -8.20 11.06 -14.40
CA ASN A 126 -7.33 11.40 -13.30
C ASN A 126 -7.67 10.48 -12.12
N HIS A 127 -6.71 9.70 -11.69
CA HIS A 127 -6.90 8.64 -10.69
C HIS A 127 -5.90 8.82 -9.55
N MET A 128 -6.13 9.85 -8.74
CA MET A 128 -5.24 10.21 -7.65
C MET A 128 -5.31 9.23 -6.50
N HIS A 129 -4.17 8.79 -6.00
CA HIS A 129 -4.03 8.01 -4.77
C HIS A 129 -3.63 8.93 -3.62
N LEU A 130 -4.54 9.16 -2.69
CA LEU A 130 -4.36 10.11 -1.59
C LEU A 130 -4.31 9.39 -0.24
N GLN A 131 -3.68 10.03 0.74
CA GLN A 131 -3.71 9.61 2.15
C GLN A 131 -3.28 8.14 2.35
N THR A 132 -2.14 7.79 1.77
CA THR A 132 -1.59 6.43 1.83
C THR A 132 -1.18 6.08 3.26
N VAL A 133 -1.61 4.90 3.74
CA VAL A 133 -1.18 4.28 5.00
C VAL A 133 -0.57 2.93 4.66
N ILE A 134 0.68 2.72 5.05
CA ILE A 134 1.48 1.55 4.67
C ILE A 134 1.90 0.79 5.93
N ASP A 135 1.64 -0.51 5.95
CA ASP A 135 2.03 -1.43 7.01
C ASP A 135 2.82 -2.60 6.41
N VAL A 136 4.16 -2.50 6.47
CA VAL A 136 5.06 -3.59 6.06
C VAL A 136 5.06 -4.64 7.14
N GLN A 137 4.70 -5.86 6.77
CA GLN A 137 4.58 -6.97 7.70
C GLN A 137 5.96 -7.47 8.17
N PRO A 138 6.04 -8.15 9.34
CA PRO A 138 7.30 -8.62 9.91
C PRO A 138 8.10 -9.58 9.01
N ASP A 139 7.46 -10.20 8.02
CA ASP A 139 8.11 -11.08 7.04
C ASP A 139 8.97 -10.31 6.03
N GLY A 140 8.82 -8.96 5.94
CA GLY A 140 9.49 -8.11 4.97
C GLY A 140 9.14 -8.42 3.51
N ARG A 141 8.06 -9.16 3.26
CA ARG A 141 7.64 -9.64 1.94
C ARG A 141 6.19 -9.35 1.62
N THR A 142 5.41 -9.00 2.63
CA THR A 142 3.99 -8.64 2.52
C THR A 142 3.80 -7.23 3.09
N ALA A 143 2.95 -6.44 2.47
CA ALA A 143 2.54 -5.14 3.00
C ALA A 143 1.06 -4.90 2.73
N PHE A 144 0.38 -4.27 3.68
CA PHE A 144 -0.96 -3.75 3.50
C PHE A 144 -0.88 -2.25 3.24
N VAL A 145 -1.64 -1.80 2.25
CA VAL A 145 -1.61 -0.40 1.82
C VAL A 145 -3.02 0.10 1.60
N ARG A 146 -3.42 1.05 2.45
CA ARG A 146 -4.66 1.78 2.26
C ARG A 146 -4.40 3.07 1.52
N SER A 147 -5.23 3.42 0.55
CA SER A 147 -5.25 4.74 -0.08
C SER A 147 -6.67 5.16 -0.44
N ARG A 148 -6.84 6.45 -0.69
CA ARG A 148 -8.12 7.02 -1.12
C ARG A 148 -8.02 7.42 -2.58
N PRO A 149 -8.65 6.69 -3.52
CA PRO A 149 -8.77 7.17 -4.88
C PRO A 149 -9.74 8.36 -4.93
N PHE A 150 -9.29 9.44 -5.54
CA PHE A 150 -10.16 10.51 -6.00
C PHE A 150 -10.06 10.57 -7.52
N ILE A 151 -11.17 10.28 -8.18
CA ILE A 151 -11.22 10.03 -9.62
C ILE A 151 -12.00 11.15 -10.29
N MET A 152 -11.42 11.72 -11.33
CA MET A 152 -12.12 12.57 -12.27
C MET A 152 -12.07 11.91 -13.64
N PHE A 153 -13.25 11.75 -14.23
CA PHE A 153 -13.38 11.22 -15.58
C PHE A 153 -14.24 12.16 -16.41
N GLY A 154 -13.81 12.43 -17.64
CA GLY A 154 -14.59 13.27 -18.52
C GLY A 154 -14.19 13.16 -19.98
N ILE A 155 -15.13 13.42 -20.84
CA ILE A 155 -14.94 13.56 -22.29
C ILE A 155 -15.56 14.89 -22.67
N VAL A 156 -14.78 15.75 -23.34
CA VAL A 156 -15.22 17.08 -23.79
C VAL A 156 -16.52 16.95 -24.61
N ASN A 157 -17.49 17.78 -24.27
CA ASN A 157 -18.84 17.82 -24.88
C ASN A 157 -19.67 16.53 -24.71
N ALA A 158 -19.28 15.60 -23.84
CA ALA A 158 -20.02 14.37 -23.61
C ALA A 158 -20.42 14.19 -22.15
N ASN A 159 -19.47 14.00 -21.24
CA ASN A 159 -19.75 13.74 -19.83
C ASN A 159 -18.57 14.12 -18.94
N ALA A 160 -18.87 14.38 -17.67
CA ALA A 160 -17.88 14.47 -16.61
C ALA A 160 -18.42 13.82 -15.33
N GLN A 161 -17.55 13.12 -14.60
CA GLN A 161 -17.91 12.39 -13.39
C GLN A 161 -16.85 12.54 -12.31
N TRP A 162 -17.29 12.43 -11.06
CA TRP A 162 -16.47 12.30 -9.87
C TRP A 162 -16.60 10.89 -9.31
N GLY A 163 -15.48 10.35 -8.83
CA GLY A 163 -15.44 9.10 -8.10
C GLY A 163 -14.59 9.22 -6.85
N VAL A 164 -15.06 8.64 -5.75
CA VAL A 164 -14.32 8.53 -4.50
C VAL A 164 -14.48 7.12 -3.96
N GLY A 165 -13.41 6.61 -3.37
CA GLY A 165 -13.44 5.28 -2.76
C GLY A 165 -12.34 5.08 -1.72
N GLY A 166 -12.07 3.82 -1.44
CA GLY A 166 -10.94 3.33 -0.67
C GLY A 166 -10.29 2.18 -1.39
N TYR A 167 -8.99 2.11 -1.37
CA TYR A 167 -8.24 0.91 -1.67
C TYR A 167 -7.76 0.29 -0.36
N GLU A 168 -7.92 -1.02 -0.23
CA GLU A 168 -7.26 -1.89 0.73
C GLU A 168 -6.47 -2.92 -0.05
N ASN A 169 -5.23 -2.60 -0.30
CA ASN A 169 -4.38 -3.38 -1.19
C ASN A 169 -3.40 -4.24 -0.41
N VAL A 170 -3.06 -5.40 -0.98
CA VAL A 170 -1.94 -6.21 -0.54
C VAL A 170 -0.83 -6.11 -1.58
N PHE A 171 0.36 -5.78 -1.11
CA PHE A 171 1.57 -5.82 -1.91
C PHE A 171 2.41 -7.02 -1.47
N VAL A 172 3.10 -7.63 -2.42
CA VAL A 172 3.98 -8.76 -2.19
C VAL A 172 5.34 -8.51 -2.83
N LYS A 173 6.40 -9.04 -2.22
CA LYS A 173 7.74 -8.98 -2.79
C LYS A 173 8.01 -10.25 -3.58
N GLU A 174 7.94 -10.15 -4.91
CA GLU A 174 8.23 -11.21 -5.85
C GLU A 174 9.59 -10.95 -6.50
N ASP A 175 10.50 -11.92 -6.43
CA ASP A 175 11.87 -11.81 -6.95
C ASP A 175 12.63 -10.57 -6.42
N GLY A 176 12.37 -10.19 -5.18
CA GLY A 176 12.99 -9.03 -4.52
C GLY A 176 12.37 -7.67 -4.86
N VAL A 177 11.33 -7.62 -5.69
CA VAL A 177 10.64 -6.41 -6.12
C VAL A 177 9.23 -6.37 -5.56
N TRP A 178 8.80 -5.23 -5.05
CA TRP A 178 7.42 -5.02 -4.62
C TRP A 178 6.47 -4.96 -5.82
N LYS A 179 5.35 -5.66 -5.71
CA LYS A 179 4.29 -5.75 -6.72
C LYS A 179 2.92 -5.75 -6.06
N LEU A 180 1.89 -5.41 -6.81
CA LEU A 180 0.50 -5.56 -6.40
C LEU A 180 0.15 -7.06 -6.36
N GLY A 181 -0.04 -7.60 -5.17
CA GLY A 181 -0.60 -8.95 -4.97
C GLY A 181 -2.12 -8.95 -5.04
N TYR A 182 -2.75 -7.94 -4.45
CA TYR A 182 -4.20 -7.77 -4.49
C TYR A 182 -4.55 -6.28 -4.50
N LEU A 183 -5.18 -5.82 -5.55
CA LEU A 183 -5.80 -4.50 -5.59
C LEU A 183 -7.29 -4.64 -5.32
N HIS A 184 -7.73 -4.14 -4.17
CA HIS A 184 -9.13 -4.18 -3.77
C HIS A 184 -9.71 -2.79 -3.68
N GLY A 185 -10.55 -2.45 -4.64
CA GLY A 185 -11.19 -1.14 -4.74
C GLY A 185 -12.62 -1.14 -4.23
N TYR A 186 -12.88 -0.31 -3.23
CA TYR A 186 -14.19 -0.03 -2.68
C TYR A 186 -14.65 1.34 -3.15
N TYR A 187 -15.72 1.42 -3.91
CA TYR A 187 -16.31 2.70 -4.25
C TYR A 187 -17.19 3.23 -3.12
N THR A 188 -16.92 4.47 -2.71
CA THR A 188 -17.83 5.20 -1.82
C THR A 188 -18.96 5.81 -2.63
N MET A 189 -18.64 6.50 -3.72
CA MET A 189 -19.61 7.10 -4.60
C MET A 189 -19.07 7.37 -6.00
N TYR A 190 -19.98 7.43 -6.97
CA TYR A 190 -19.80 8.08 -8.26
C TYR A 190 -20.97 9.02 -8.51
N THR A 191 -20.70 10.13 -9.18
CA THR A 191 -21.76 11.10 -9.55
C THR A 191 -21.35 11.88 -10.79
N ASN A 192 -22.32 12.34 -11.58
CA ASN A 192 -22.06 13.28 -12.66
C ASN A 192 -21.68 14.66 -12.09
N TYR A 193 -20.87 15.40 -12.81
CA TYR A 193 -20.40 16.73 -12.41
C TYR A 193 -21.57 17.69 -12.17
N GLU A 194 -22.55 17.72 -13.08
CA GLU A 194 -23.71 18.61 -13.03
C GLU A 194 -24.70 18.27 -11.90
N ASP A 195 -24.82 16.99 -11.56
CA ASP A 195 -25.70 16.54 -10.48
C ASP A 195 -25.07 16.73 -9.10
N GLY A 196 -23.77 16.45 -8.98
CA GLY A 196 -23.07 16.36 -7.71
C GLY A 196 -23.64 15.24 -6.83
N TRP A 197 -22.96 14.95 -5.72
CA TRP A 197 -23.33 13.82 -4.83
C TRP A 197 -24.58 14.06 -3.98
N THR A 198 -25.06 15.29 -3.86
CA THR A 198 -26.27 15.63 -3.09
C THR A 198 -27.56 15.48 -3.88
N LYS A 199 -27.50 15.51 -5.21
CA LYS A 199 -28.66 15.38 -6.07
C LYS A 199 -28.83 13.95 -6.58
N LYS A 200 -27.75 13.32 -7.03
CA LYS A 200 -27.82 12.00 -7.64
C LYS A 200 -26.49 11.25 -7.48
N ALA A 201 -26.55 10.13 -6.78
CA ALA A 201 -25.46 9.15 -6.79
C ALA A 201 -25.67 8.16 -7.95
N THR A 202 -24.61 7.86 -8.68
CA THR A 202 -24.65 6.84 -9.71
C THR A 202 -24.55 5.46 -9.04
N PRO A 203 -25.39 4.49 -9.40
CA PRO A 203 -25.28 3.13 -8.92
C PRO A 203 -23.88 2.58 -9.24
N ILE A 204 -23.41 1.70 -8.38
CA ILE A 204 -22.14 1.01 -8.58
C ILE A 204 -22.20 0.18 -9.86
N PHE A 205 -21.09 0.19 -10.58
CA PHE A 205 -20.96 -0.55 -11.82
C PHE A 205 -21.06 -2.06 -11.57
N GLY A 206 -21.89 -2.73 -12.36
CA GLY A 206 -21.99 -4.21 -12.37
C GLY A 206 -20.87 -4.88 -13.16
N GLU A 207 -20.97 -6.19 -13.28
CA GLU A 207 -20.08 -7.00 -14.12
C GLU A 207 -20.06 -6.51 -15.58
N TYR A 208 -18.92 -6.62 -16.21
CA TYR A 208 -18.82 -6.34 -17.65
C TYR A 208 -19.35 -7.53 -18.46
N ALA A 209 -20.40 -7.33 -19.26
CA ALA A 209 -20.94 -8.38 -20.10
C ALA A 209 -19.91 -8.98 -21.08
N ARG A 210 -18.96 -8.15 -21.55
CA ARG A 210 -17.89 -8.59 -22.50
C ARG A 210 -16.65 -9.17 -21.82
N LEU A 211 -16.50 -8.99 -20.51
CA LEU A 211 -15.40 -9.52 -19.72
C LEU A 211 -15.94 -9.95 -18.35
N PRO A 212 -16.54 -11.12 -18.23
CA PRO A 212 -17.01 -11.63 -16.96
C PRO A 212 -15.82 -11.87 -16.01
N PRO A 213 -16.01 -11.63 -14.70
CA PRO A 213 -14.98 -11.89 -13.72
C PRO A 213 -14.75 -13.39 -13.52
N ASP A 214 -13.56 -13.74 -13.03
CA ASP A 214 -13.23 -15.10 -12.65
C ASP A 214 -13.88 -15.51 -11.33
N ARG A 215 -14.17 -14.52 -10.49
CA ARG A 215 -14.82 -14.69 -9.18
C ARG A 215 -15.77 -13.52 -8.92
N LYS A 216 -16.90 -13.81 -8.30
CA LYS A 216 -17.82 -12.77 -7.82
C LYS A 216 -17.15 -11.87 -6.76
N PRO A 217 -17.64 -10.63 -6.57
CA PRO A 217 -17.14 -9.77 -5.51
C PRO A 217 -17.13 -10.49 -4.15
N THR A 218 -16.03 -10.37 -3.42
CA THR A 218 -15.88 -10.97 -2.09
C THR A 218 -16.74 -10.25 -1.05
N VAL A 219 -16.99 -8.94 -1.28
CA VAL A 219 -17.80 -8.10 -0.39
C VAL A 219 -18.94 -7.49 -1.20
N GLN A 220 -20.15 -7.55 -0.64
CA GLN A 220 -21.33 -6.88 -1.19
C GLN A 220 -21.80 -5.80 -0.22
N TYR A 221 -21.92 -4.59 -0.69
CA TYR A 221 -22.40 -3.44 0.08
C TYR A 221 -23.14 -2.47 -0.82
N ALA A 222 -23.84 -1.51 -0.23
CA ALA A 222 -24.42 -0.39 -0.97
C ALA A 222 -23.51 0.83 -0.83
N ALA A 223 -23.19 1.46 -1.96
CA ALA A 223 -22.47 2.72 -1.97
C ALA A 223 -23.35 3.89 -1.49
N TYR A 224 -22.74 5.06 -1.36
CA TYR A 224 -23.47 6.29 -1.02
C TYR A 224 -24.76 6.43 -1.87
N PRO A 225 -25.91 6.78 -1.26
CA PRO A 225 -26.07 7.37 0.07
C PRO A 225 -26.03 6.39 1.27
N ALA A 226 -25.91 5.10 1.05
CA ALA A 226 -25.67 4.18 2.14
C ALA A 226 -24.25 4.39 2.74
N ALA A 227 -24.10 4.10 4.02
CA ALA A 227 -22.81 4.15 4.69
C ALA A 227 -22.19 2.76 4.73
N PHE A 228 -21.04 2.63 4.10
CA PHE A 228 -20.19 1.43 4.20
C PHE A 228 -18.76 1.85 4.55
N VAL A 229 -18.16 1.12 5.45
CA VAL A 229 -16.77 1.34 5.87
C VAL A 229 -15.94 0.15 5.41
N PRO A 230 -15.06 0.31 4.40
CA PRO A 230 -14.09 -0.73 4.08
C PRO A 230 -13.24 -1.07 5.30
N PRO A 231 -12.88 -2.34 5.53
CA PRO A 231 -12.09 -2.74 6.69
C PRO A 231 -10.76 -1.99 6.73
N PHE A 232 -10.29 -1.66 7.94
CA PHE A 232 -8.97 -1.09 8.15
C PHE A 232 -7.99 -2.22 8.48
N HIS A 233 -6.87 -2.31 7.77
CA HIS A 233 -5.81 -3.29 8.07
C HIS A 233 -5.02 -2.93 9.32
N TYR A 234 -5.17 -1.72 9.86
CA TYR A 234 -4.45 -1.21 11.02
C TYR A 234 -5.37 -0.85 12.19
N LYS A 235 -4.81 -0.93 13.39
CA LYS A 235 -5.43 -0.43 14.62
C LYS A 235 -5.20 1.07 14.76
N ASN A 236 -6.01 1.73 15.59
CA ASN A 236 -5.76 3.10 15.96
C ASN A 236 -4.34 3.22 16.59
N PRO A 237 -3.43 3.99 16.01
CA PRO A 237 -2.02 4.01 16.43
C PRO A 237 -1.80 4.69 17.81
N VAL A 238 -2.80 5.42 18.31
CA VAL A 238 -2.74 6.09 19.61
C VAL A 238 -3.37 5.27 20.71
N SER A 239 -4.57 4.74 20.48
CA SER A 239 -5.33 4.00 21.50
C SER A 239 -5.16 2.48 21.42
N GLY A 240 -4.62 1.95 20.33
CA GLY A 240 -4.50 0.51 20.08
C GLY A 240 -5.84 -0.20 19.76
N ARG A 241 -6.96 0.54 19.66
CA ARG A 241 -8.26 -0.05 19.35
C ARG A 241 -8.27 -0.62 17.95
N ALA A 242 -8.78 -1.85 17.83
CA ALA A 242 -9.05 -2.47 16.54
C ALA A 242 -10.20 -1.75 15.82
N ASP A 243 -10.27 -1.90 14.50
CA ASP A 243 -11.43 -1.48 13.72
C ASP A 243 -12.65 -2.33 14.12
N HIS A 244 -13.80 -1.67 14.30
CA HIS A 244 -15.08 -2.31 14.64
C HIS A 244 -16.13 -2.10 13.55
N TYR A 245 -15.82 -1.35 12.50
CA TYR A 245 -16.77 -0.94 11.46
C TYR A 245 -16.51 -1.61 10.12
N GLY A 246 -15.30 -2.16 9.91
CA GLY A 246 -14.92 -2.83 8.68
C GLY A 246 -15.48 -4.25 8.57
N ASP A 247 -15.45 -4.82 7.38
CA ASP A 247 -15.84 -6.21 7.14
C ASP A 247 -14.83 -7.18 7.78
N PRO A 248 -15.25 -7.99 8.79
CA PRO A 248 -14.36 -8.93 9.45
C PRO A 248 -13.84 -10.05 8.53
N THR A 249 -14.49 -10.29 7.39
CA THR A 249 -14.09 -11.36 6.45
C THR A 249 -12.99 -10.93 5.51
N PHE A 250 -12.64 -9.64 5.45
CA PHE A 250 -11.61 -9.12 4.55
C PHE A 250 -10.27 -9.86 4.70
N HIS A 251 -9.80 -10.03 5.93
CA HIS A 251 -8.52 -10.71 6.19
C HIS A 251 -8.55 -12.21 5.91
N ASP A 252 -9.71 -12.83 5.97
CA ASP A 252 -9.86 -14.27 5.73
C ASP A 252 -9.94 -14.55 4.22
N SER A 253 -10.52 -13.66 3.44
CA SER A 253 -10.57 -13.76 1.97
C SER A 253 -9.20 -13.64 1.29
N GLN A 254 -8.22 -13.02 1.97
CA GLN A 254 -6.85 -12.83 1.48
C GLN A 254 -5.94 -14.06 1.73
N LYS A 255 -6.41 -15.03 2.52
CA LYS A 255 -5.65 -16.24 2.88
C LYS A 255 -5.95 -17.45 1.98
N GLN A 256 -6.84 -17.31 1.02
CA GLN A 256 -7.23 -18.32 0.06
C GLN A 256 -6.65 -18.03 -1.32
#